data_0f0d9649fa262fb5747be69f3f1c3361
#
_entry.id   0f0d9649fa262fb5747be69f3f1c3361
#
_cell.length_a   1.000
_cell.length_b   1.000
_cell.length_c   1.000
_cell.angle_alpha   90.00
_cell.angle_beta   90.00
_cell.angle_gamma   90.00
#
_symmetry.space_group_name_H-M   'P 1'
#
loop_
_entity.id
_entity.type
_entity.pdbx_description
1 polymer ?
#
loop_
_entity_poly.entity_id
_entity_poly.type
_entity_poly.pdbx_seq_one_letter_code
_entity_poly.pdbx_strand_id
1 'polypeptide(L)'
;MKPVYRVMLISFLCLLLTLLSLGFGEISLSPAETCHYLYLALTAPEGNGMVEQDVLQFIRLPHLVLSFFIGAGLAVCGAVMQAVMKNPLADPYLLGISSGASLGAVLAIALGIGMIGSFDGIGAAAFLSAGLVSLLILLISSISGKGEGLTLLLAGFALNAACSAAVSFFVTVVADTSKTRSIQFWMMGNIRADSWMAIGILAILVTAGCFYFFSQRRILDLMLMGDDLSLTMGQKLSTYRKVYIAVMALLVGAMVYMSGMIGFVGLIIPHGVRLLVGSSHGRLLPLTALTGGTFLCWADILGRNAISGLELPVGVMAALAGSPFFLWMLISGKQVRR
;
A
#
# COMPACT_ATOMS: atom_id res chain seq x y z
N MET A 1 3.08 -2.00 -30.87
CA MET A 1 1.88 -1.22 -30.47
C MET A 1 2.30 0.14 -30.00
N LYS A 2 1.58 1.21 -30.41
CA LYS A 2 1.81 2.57 -29.91
C LYS A 2 1.62 2.59 -28.38
N PRO A 3 2.39 3.34 -27.60
CA PRO A 3 2.33 3.31 -26.13
C PRO A 3 0.93 3.59 -25.56
N VAL A 4 0.12 4.38 -26.26
CA VAL A 4 -1.28 4.68 -25.86
C VAL A 4 -2.15 3.42 -25.84
N TYR A 5 -2.06 2.56 -26.87
CA TYR A 5 -2.86 1.34 -26.93
C TYR A 5 -2.48 0.35 -25.81
N ARG A 6 -1.18 0.29 -25.40
CA ARG A 6 -0.76 -0.53 -24.25
C ARG A 6 -1.38 -0.03 -22.95
N VAL A 7 -1.37 1.29 -22.74
CA VAL A 7 -2.00 1.90 -21.56
C VAL A 7 -3.48 1.57 -21.51
N MET A 8 -4.21 1.78 -22.61
CA MET A 8 -5.65 1.49 -22.67
C MET A 8 -5.95 0.00 -22.43
N LEU A 9 -5.18 -0.90 -23.03
CA LEU A 9 -5.35 -2.35 -22.86
C LEU A 9 -5.12 -2.77 -21.40
N ILE A 10 -4.02 -2.33 -20.78
CA ILE A 10 -3.71 -2.66 -19.39
C ILE A 10 -4.79 -2.10 -18.45
N SER A 11 -5.21 -0.84 -18.66
CA SER A 11 -6.28 -0.24 -17.85
C SER A 11 -7.59 -1.02 -17.97
N PHE A 12 -7.96 -1.43 -19.17
CA PHE A 12 -9.16 -2.25 -19.40
C PHE A 12 -9.05 -3.61 -18.72
N LEU A 13 -7.92 -4.30 -18.87
CA LEU A 13 -7.68 -5.59 -18.21
C LEU A 13 -7.72 -5.48 -16.69
N CYS A 14 -7.11 -4.45 -16.11
CA CYS A 14 -7.16 -4.22 -14.67
C CYS A 14 -8.60 -4.02 -14.20
N LEU A 15 -9.39 -3.17 -14.87
CA LEU A 15 -10.78 -2.93 -14.52
C LEU A 15 -11.61 -4.21 -14.62
N LEU A 16 -11.45 -4.95 -15.72
CA LEU A 16 -12.15 -6.23 -15.94
C LEU A 16 -11.79 -7.24 -14.84
N LEU A 17 -10.51 -7.41 -14.52
CA LEU A 17 -10.05 -8.33 -13.48
C LEU A 17 -10.57 -7.92 -12.10
N THR A 18 -10.62 -6.62 -11.79
CA THR A 18 -11.16 -6.13 -10.53
C THR A 18 -12.65 -6.41 -10.41
N LEU A 19 -13.44 -6.24 -11.49
CA LEU A 19 -14.86 -6.55 -11.48
C LEU A 19 -15.11 -8.07 -11.41
N LEU A 20 -14.34 -8.86 -12.16
CA LEU A 20 -14.44 -10.32 -12.10
C LEU A 20 -14.14 -10.87 -10.71
N SER A 21 -13.30 -10.21 -9.94
CA SER A 21 -12.95 -10.64 -8.59
C SER A 21 -14.15 -10.72 -7.63
N LEU A 22 -15.23 -9.96 -7.87
CA LEU A 22 -16.48 -10.01 -7.09
C LEU A 22 -17.21 -11.35 -7.19
N GLY A 23 -17.06 -12.07 -8.32
CA GLY A 23 -17.67 -13.38 -8.55
C GLY A 23 -16.99 -14.51 -7.76
N PHE A 24 -15.74 -14.32 -7.31
CA PHE A 24 -14.96 -15.36 -6.63
C PHE A 24 -15.17 -15.32 -5.12
N GLY A 25 -15.32 -16.50 -4.49
CA GLY A 25 -15.50 -16.67 -3.05
C GLY A 25 -16.04 -18.07 -2.75
N GLU A 26 -16.26 -18.40 -1.46
CA GLU A 26 -16.88 -19.68 -1.04
C GLU A 26 -18.23 -19.91 -1.75
N ILE A 27 -19.01 -18.85 -1.93
CA ILE A 27 -20.20 -18.86 -2.80
C ILE A 27 -19.75 -18.30 -4.16
N SER A 28 -19.58 -19.17 -5.16
CA SER A 28 -19.24 -18.75 -6.51
C SER A 28 -20.45 -18.11 -7.20
N LEU A 29 -20.30 -16.88 -7.70
CA LEU A 29 -21.32 -16.19 -8.47
C LEU A 29 -20.90 -16.15 -9.93
N SER A 30 -21.82 -16.45 -10.84
CA SER A 30 -21.60 -16.22 -12.25
C SER A 30 -21.49 -14.73 -12.56
N PRO A 31 -20.86 -14.31 -13.66
CA PRO A 31 -20.79 -12.90 -14.04
C PRO A 31 -22.16 -12.22 -14.15
N ALA A 32 -23.18 -12.94 -14.59
CA ALA A 32 -24.55 -12.42 -14.72
C ALA A 32 -25.17 -12.17 -13.33
N GLU A 33 -25.02 -13.12 -12.40
CA GLU A 33 -25.48 -12.99 -11.02
C GLU A 33 -24.72 -11.88 -10.29
N THR A 34 -23.41 -11.78 -10.49
CA THR A 34 -22.59 -10.68 -9.92
C THR A 34 -23.10 -9.33 -10.38
N CYS A 35 -23.39 -9.14 -11.66
CA CYS A 35 -23.96 -7.90 -12.18
C CYS A 35 -25.38 -7.65 -11.62
N HIS A 36 -26.20 -8.68 -11.50
CA HIS A 36 -27.55 -8.57 -10.96
C HIS A 36 -27.54 -8.14 -9.49
N TYR A 37 -26.75 -8.84 -8.65
CA TYR A 37 -26.64 -8.49 -7.22
C TYR A 37 -25.94 -7.16 -6.97
N LEU A 38 -24.98 -6.77 -7.82
CA LEU A 38 -24.38 -5.43 -7.76
C LEU A 38 -25.41 -4.35 -8.08
N TYR A 39 -26.28 -4.58 -9.07
CA TYR A 39 -27.38 -3.67 -9.36
C TYR A 39 -28.37 -3.57 -8.19
N LEU A 40 -28.72 -4.71 -7.57
CA LEU A 40 -29.58 -4.73 -6.38
C LEU A 40 -28.93 -4.03 -5.17
N ALA A 41 -27.64 -4.22 -4.95
CA ALA A 41 -26.89 -3.54 -3.87
C ALA A 41 -26.94 -2.01 -4.02
N LEU A 42 -27.00 -1.49 -5.25
CA LEU A 42 -27.08 -0.05 -5.52
C LEU A 42 -28.52 0.50 -5.47
N THR A 43 -29.53 -0.32 -5.79
CA THR A 43 -30.93 0.13 -5.92
C THR A 43 -31.82 -0.25 -4.75
N ALA A 44 -31.48 -1.32 -4.03
CA ALA A 44 -32.22 -1.85 -2.89
C ALA A 44 -31.25 -2.19 -1.72
N PRO A 45 -30.66 -1.18 -1.08
CA PRO A 45 -29.58 -1.37 -0.09
C PRO A 45 -30.04 -2.07 1.21
N GLU A 46 -31.33 -2.18 1.47
CA GLU A 46 -31.84 -2.85 2.68
C GLU A 46 -31.78 -4.39 2.64
N GLY A 47 -31.32 -4.96 1.52
CA GLY A 47 -31.24 -6.40 1.30
C GLY A 47 -32.61 -7.07 1.10
N ASN A 48 -32.70 -8.00 0.18
CA ASN A 48 -33.95 -8.79 -0.06
C ASN A 48 -33.94 -10.11 0.71
N GLY A 49 -33.04 -10.28 1.71
CA GLY A 49 -32.88 -11.53 2.46
C GLY A 49 -32.24 -12.68 1.68
N MET A 50 -31.61 -12.36 0.53
CA MET A 50 -30.83 -13.32 -0.27
C MET A 50 -29.40 -13.34 0.25
N VAL A 51 -28.90 -14.50 0.65
CA VAL A 51 -27.55 -14.68 1.21
C VAL A 51 -26.49 -14.20 0.23
N GLU A 52 -26.66 -14.46 -1.05
CA GLU A 52 -25.74 -14.07 -2.10
C GLU A 52 -25.62 -12.55 -2.24
N GLN A 53 -26.74 -11.83 -2.12
CA GLN A 53 -26.76 -10.37 -2.13
C GLN A 53 -26.04 -9.80 -0.89
N ASP A 54 -26.36 -10.33 0.28
CA ASP A 54 -25.76 -9.88 1.55
C ASP A 54 -24.25 -10.11 1.58
N VAL A 55 -23.78 -11.27 1.11
CA VAL A 55 -22.34 -11.57 0.98
C VAL A 55 -21.66 -10.60 0.01
N LEU A 56 -22.29 -10.31 -1.13
CA LEU A 56 -21.71 -9.38 -2.10
C LEU A 56 -21.69 -7.96 -1.53
N GLN A 57 -22.74 -7.49 -0.90
CA GLN A 57 -22.93 -6.12 -0.47
C GLN A 57 -22.16 -5.79 0.80
N PHE A 58 -22.16 -6.69 1.80
CA PHE A 58 -21.61 -6.41 3.13
C PHE A 58 -20.22 -6.99 3.34
N ILE A 59 -19.78 -7.94 2.51
CA ILE A 59 -18.45 -8.56 2.64
C ILE A 59 -17.59 -8.24 1.41
N ARG A 60 -18.00 -8.65 0.21
CA ARG A 60 -17.12 -8.59 -0.96
C ARG A 60 -16.88 -7.17 -1.46
N LEU A 61 -17.92 -6.36 -1.54
CA LEU A 61 -17.82 -5.00 -2.07
C LEU A 61 -16.97 -4.09 -1.18
N PRO A 62 -17.16 -4.06 0.17
CA PRO A 62 -16.30 -3.30 1.06
C PRO A 62 -14.82 -3.74 0.98
N HIS A 63 -14.55 -5.05 0.98
CA HIS A 63 -13.21 -5.60 0.83
C HIS A 63 -12.58 -5.24 -0.50
N LEU A 64 -13.31 -5.34 -1.61
CA LEU A 64 -12.83 -4.96 -2.93
C LEU A 64 -12.44 -3.50 -2.99
N VAL A 65 -13.33 -2.60 -2.53
CA VAL A 65 -13.07 -1.16 -2.57
C VAL A 65 -11.85 -0.82 -1.70
N LEU A 66 -11.81 -1.34 -0.48
CA LEU A 66 -10.70 -1.09 0.45
C LEU A 66 -9.37 -1.63 -0.08
N SER A 67 -9.35 -2.90 -0.53
CA SER A 67 -8.16 -3.52 -1.14
C SER A 67 -7.67 -2.74 -2.34
N PHE A 68 -8.58 -2.30 -3.21
CA PHE A 68 -8.23 -1.54 -4.40
C PHE A 68 -7.52 -0.22 -4.03
N PHE A 69 -8.07 0.56 -3.11
CA PHE A 69 -7.48 1.83 -2.72
C PHE A 69 -6.16 1.66 -1.97
N ILE A 70 -6.05 0.67 -1.07
CA ILE A 70 -4.78 0.37 -0.40
C ILE A 70 -3.71 -0.05 -1.42
N GLY A 71 -4.04 -0.97 -2.31
CA GLY A 71 -3.11 -1.44 -3.34
C GLY A 71 -2.66 -0.32 -4.29
N ALA A 72 -3.60 0.53 -4.73
CA ALA A 72 -3.32 1.69 -5.56
C ALA A 72 -2.41 2.70 -4.85
N GLY A 73 -2.73 3.02 -3.60
CA GLY A 73 -1.96 3.97 -2.79
C GLY A 73 -0.55 3.47 -2.50
N LEU A 74 -0.39 2.21 -2.07
CA LEU A 74 0.93 1.61 -1.81
C LEU A 74 1.78 1.57 -3.08
N ALA A 75 1.21 1.18 -4.21
CA ALA A 75 1.93 1.12 -5.48
C ALA A 75 2.37 2.52 -5.96
N VAL A 76 1.50 3.54 -5.87
CA VAL A 76 1.86 4.92 -6.22
C VAL A 76 2.93 5.48 -5.28
N CYS A 77 2.80 5.29 -3.97
CA CYS A 77 3.83 5.67 -3.00
C CYS A 77 5.16 4.96 -3.31
N GLY A 78 5.12 3.70 -3.73
CA GLY A 78 6.30 2.97 -4.19
C GLY A 78 6.96 3.61 -5.41
N ALA A 79 6.19 3.97 -6.44
CA ALA A 79 6.71 4.66 -7.63
C ALA A 79 7.38 5.99 -7.28
N VAL A 80 6.75 6.77 -6.39
CA VAL A 80 7.29 8.04 -5.89
C VAL A 80 8.57 7.83 -5.08
N MET A 81 8.58 6.83 -4.19
CA MET A 81 9.76 6.50 -3.39
C MET A 81 10.95 6.10 -4.27
N GLN A 82 10.72 5.29 -5.31
CA GLN A 82 11.74 4.90 -6.29
C GLN A 82 12.33 6.12 -7.02
N ALA A 83 11.52 7.14 -7.31
CA ALA A 83 11.99 8.39 -7.90
C ALA A 83 12.77 9.24 -6.89
N VAL A 84 12.26 9.41 -5.68
CA VAL A 84 12.90 10.17 -4.59
C VAL A 84 14.28 9.62 -4.25
N MET A 85 14.39 8.29 -4.15
CA MET A 85 15.63 7.59 -3.79
C MET A 85 16.52 7.26 -5.01
N LYS A 86 16.05 7.53 -6.23
CA LYS A 86 16.73 7.13 -7.50
C LYS A 86 17.10 5.64 -7.51
N ASN A 87 16.31 4.83 -6.84
CA ASN A 87 16.54 3.40 -6.70
C ASN A 87 15.25 2.64 -7.05
N PRO A 88 15.24 1.80 -8.09
CA PRO A 88 14.07 1.03 -8.49
C PRO A 88 13.63 -0.03 -7.45
N LEU A 89 14.47 -0.31 -6.45
CA LEU A 89 14.21 -1.23 -5.35
C LEU A 89 13.75 -0.50 -4.07
N ALA A 90 13.55 0.81 -4.12
CA ALA A 90 13.05 1.55 -2.98
C ALA A 90 11.56 1.26 -2.76
N ASP A 91 11.22 1.03 -1.49
CA ASP A 91 9.87 0.80 -1.00
C ASP A 91 9.53 1.88 0.05
N PRO A 92 8.28 2.37 0.14
CA PRO A 92 7.90 3.34 1.16
C PRO A 92 8.22 2.89 2.59
N TYR A 93 8.22 1.59 2.84
CA TYR A 93 8.53 1.02 4.15
C TYR A 93 10.02 1.11 4.55
N LEU A 94 10.93 1.30 3.58
CA LEU A 94 12.38 1.46 3.87
C LEU A 94 12.71 2.70 4.72
N LEU A 95 11.86 3.72 4.71
CA LEU A 95 12.01 4.92 5.56
C LEU A 95 11.47 4.72 6.99
N GLY A 96 11.43 3.49 7.50
CA GLY A 96 11.02 3.24 8.87
C GLY A 96 9.53 3.45 9.17
N ILE A 97 8.71 3.80 8.17
CA ILE A 97 7.26 3.97 8.32
C ILE A 97 6.63 2.67 8.84
N SER A 98 7.04 1.54 8.27
CA SER A 98 6.55 0.21 8.65
C SER A 98 6.97 -0.17 10.08
N SER A 99 8.26 -0.01 10.42
CA SER A 99 8.74 -0.36 11.76
C SER A 99 8.19 0.57 12.83
N GLY A 100 7.99 1.85 12.51
CA GLY A 100 7.29 2.79 13.37
C GLY A 100 5.84 2.37 13.59
N ALA A 101 5.11 2.02 12.52
CA ALA A 101 3.74 1.50 12.62
C ALA A 101 3.67 0.23 13.47
N SER A 102 4.60 -0.72 13.25
CA SER A 102 4.69 -1.95 14.05
C SER A 102 4.91 -1.66 15.52
N LEU A 103 5.83 -0.75 15.84
CA LEU A 103 6.10 -0.36 17.23
C LEU A 103 4.85 0.23 17.89
N GLY A 104 4.15 1.14 17.20
CA GLY A 104 2.90 1.71 17.69
C GLY A 104 1.83 0.66 17.95
N ALA A 105 1.61 -0.24 17.01
CA ALA A 105 0.64 -1.33 17.14
C ALA A 105 1.00 -2.29 18.29
N VAL A 106 2.26 -2.70 18.37
CA VAL A 106 2.75 -3.60 19.43
C VAL A 106 2.59 -2.97 20.81
N LEU A 107 2.92 -1.69 20.96
CA LEU A 107 2.71 -0.95 22.21
C LEU A 107 1.21 -0.89 22.57
N ALA A 108 0.34 -0.59 21.61
CA ALA A 108 -1.10 -0.56 21.85
C ALA A 108 -1.63 -1.91 22.32
N ILE A 109 -1.25 -3.01 21.64
CA ILE A 109 -1.67 -4.37 22.02
C ILE A 109 -1.08 -4.76 23.39
N ALA A 110 0.18 -4.45 23.66
CA ALA A 110 0.82 -4.74 24.94
C ALA A 110 0.13 -4.03 26.09
N LEU A 111 -0.24 -2.75 25.91
CA LEU A 111 -0.97 -1.95 26.87
C LEU A 111 -2.48 -2.29 26.97
N GLY A 112 -2.98 -3.17 26.12
CA GLY A 112 -4.40 -3.54 26.08
C GLY A 112 -5.29 -2.45 25.46
N ILE A 113 -4.71 -1.55 24.66
CA ILE A 113 -5.46 -0.54 23.90
C ILE A 113 -6.09 -1.25 22.70
N GLY A 114 -7.38 -1.50 22.77
CA GLY A 114 -8.19 -2.06 21.69
C GLY A 114 -9.03 -0.99 21.00
N MET A 115 -10.33 -1.26 20.89
CA MET A 115 -11.30 -0.27 20.39
C MET A 115 -11.54 0.81 21.44
N ILE A 116 -11.44 2.07 21.03
CA ILE A 116 -11.77 3.26 21.83
C ILE A 116 -13.03 3.88 21.23
N GLY A 117 -14.19 3.47 21.73
CA GLY A 117 -15.46 3.79 21.08
C GLY A 117 -15.56 3.12 19.71
N SER A 118 -15.73 3.90 18.66
CA SER A 118 -15.74 3.45 17.24
C SER A 118 -14.36 3.51 16.56
N PHE A 119 -13.29 3.87 17.27
CA PHE A 119 -11.95 4.00 16.71
C PHE A 119 -11.09 2.77 17.01
N ASP A 120 -10.37 2.27 16.01
CA ASP A 120 -9.33 1.25 16.23
C ASP A 120 -8.09 1.91 16.85
N GLY A 121 -7.91 1.70 18.16
CA GLY A 121 -6.78 2.25 18.92
C GLY A 121 -5.43 1.68 18.47
N ILE A 122 -5.40 0.42 18.00
CA ILE A 122 -4.18 -0.22 17.47
C ILE A 122 -3.76 0.47 16.17
N GLY A 123 -4.70 0.63 15.24
CA GLY A 123 -4.45 1.33 13.99
C GLY A 123 -4.05 2.78 14.21
N ALA A 124 -4.70 3.49 15.14
CA ALA A 124 -4.37 4.86 15.48
C ALA A 124 -2.95 5.00 16.06
N ALA A 125 -2.55 4.11 16.96
CA ALA A 125 -1.19 4.06 17.51
C ALA A 125 -0.15 3.77 16.41
N ALA A 126 -0.46 2.85 15.49
CA ALA A 126 0.39 2.55 14.34
C ALA A 126 0.56 3.78 13.43
N PHE A 127 -0.55 4.46 13.09
CA PHE A 127 -0.53 5.69 12.27
C PHE A 127 0.32 6.78 12.90
N LEU A 128 0.08 7.09 14.19
CA LEU A 128 0.80 8.13 14.90
C LEU A 128 2.30 7.81 15.02
N SER A 129 2.65 6.57 15.36
CA SER A 129 4.04 6.13 15.47
C SER A 129 4.76 6.15 14.12
N ALA A 130 4.11 5.72 13.03
CA ALA A 130 4.63 5.84 11.67
C ALA A 130 4.93 7.31 11.30
N GLY A 131 3.99 8.21 11.62
CA GLY A 131 4.17 9.65 11.43
C GLY A 131 5.32 10.23 12.25
N LEU A 132 5.46 9.83 13.50
CA LEU A 132 6.57 10.25 14.39
C LEU A 132 7.92 9.81 13.84
N VAL A 133 8.06 8.54 13.46
CA VAL A 133 9.30 8.00 12.88
C VAL A 133 9.66 8.74 11.59
N SER A 134 8.67 8.99 10.73
CA SER A 134 8.87 9.75 9.49
C SER A 134 9.33 11.18 9.76
N LEU A 135 8.74 11.83 10.76
CA LEU A 135 9.14 13.17 11.19
C LEU A 135 10.59 13.18 11.72
N LEU A 136 10.97 12.20 12.53
CA LEU A 136 12.34 12.05 13.03
C LEU A 136 13.35 11.88 11.89
N ILE A 137 13.02 11.08 10.85
CA ILE A 137 13.89 10.93 9.68
C ILE A 137 14.06 12.26 8.94
N LEU A 138 12.99 13.01 8.75
CA LEU A 138 13.05 14.33 8.11
C LEU A 138 13.85 15.33 8.93
N LEU A 139 13.73 15.32 10.25
CA LEU A 139 14.52 16.16 11.17
C LEU A 139 16.00 15.81 11.10
N ILE A 140 16.36 14.53 11.23
CA ILE A 140 17.75 14.06 11.12
C ILE A 140 18.37 14.47 9.78
N SER A 141 17.62 14.24 8.68
CA SER A 141 18.08 14.63 7.35
C SER A 141 18.28 16.14 7.21
N SER A 142 17.43 16.95 7.85
CA SER A 142 17.56 18.41 7.81
C SER A 142 18.76 18.95 8.58
N ILE A 143 19.13 18.31 9.69
CA ILE A 143 20.27 18.70 10.55
C ILE A 143 21.60 18.28 9.90
N SER A 144 21.64 17.13 9.25
CA SER A 144 22.87 16.55 8.68
C SER A 144 23.49 17.38 7.55
N GLY A 145 22.70 18.13 6.80
CA GLY A 145 23.18 19.07 5.76
C GLY A 145 23.99 18.47 4.61
N LYS A 146 24.26 17.17 4.59
CA LYS A 146 25.11 16.48 3.61
C LYS A 146 24.33 15.38 2.90
N GLY A 147 24.30 15.37 1.55
CA GLY A 147 23.84 14.23 0.72
C GLY A 147 22.46 13.72 1.11
N GLU A 148 21.43 14.54 0.97
CA GLU A 148 20.07 14.29 1.49
C GLU A 148 19.54 12.87 1.25
N GLY A 149 19.82 12.27 0.06
CA GLY A 149 19.36 10.91 -0.26
C GLY A 149 20.01 9.82 0.61
N LEU A 150 21.34 9.89 0.80
CA LEU A 150 22.07 8.92 1.62
C LEU A 150 21.72 9.04 3.10
N THR A 151 21.63 10.28 3.60
CA THR A 151 21.26 10.55 5.00
C THR A 151 19.85 10.04 5.31
N LEU A 152 18.89 10.24 4.40
CA LEU A 152 17.54 9.69 4.54
C LEU A 152 17.54 8.17 4.63
N LEU A 153 18.31 7.48 3.79
CA LEU A 153 18.44 6.03 3.81
C LEU A 153 19.07 5.53 5.10
N LEU A 154 20.18 6.14 5.54
CA LEU A 154 20.89 5.72 6.76
C LEU A 154 20.05 6.00 8.02
N ALA A 155 19.39 7.15 8.11
CA ALA A 155 18.48 7.47 9.21
C ALA A 155 17.29 6.50 9.23
N GLY A 156 16.70 6.21 8.05
CA GLY A 156 15.63 5.22 7.92
C GLY A 156 16.06 3.84 8.38
N PHE A 157 17.24 3.38 7.97
CA PHE A 157 17.81 2.10 8.39
C PHE A 157 18.05 2.03 9.90
N ALA A 158 18.66 3.07 10.50
CA ALA A 158 18.93 3.13 11.93
C ALA A 158 17.64 3.12 12.77
N LEU A 159 16.64 3.93 12.38
CA LEU A 159 15.35 3.97 13.07
C LEU A 159 14.56 2.68 12.88
N ASN A 160 14.64 2.07 11.69
CA ASN A 160 14.03 0.75 11.43
C ASN A 160 14.64 -0.31 12.37
N ALA A 161 15.96 -0.34 12.52
CA ALA A 161 16.63 -1.27 13.42
C ALA A 161 16.24 -1.02 14.89
N ALA A 162 16.18 0.24 15.32
CA ALA A 162 15.77 0.60 16.68
C ALA A 162 14.31 0.22 16.97
N CYS A 163 13.38 0.54 16.06
CA CYS A 163 11.97 0.16 16.20
C CYS A 163 11.80 -1.36 16.20
N SER A 164 12.50 -2.08 15.32
CA SER A 164 12.45 -3.55 15.26
C SER A 164 12.97 -4.21 16.53
N ALA A 165 14.04 -3.69 17.10
CA ALA A 165 14.57 -4.13 18.39
C ALA A 165 13.56 -3.89 19.53
N ALA A 166 12.91 -2.72 19.55
CA ALA A 166 11.87 -2.40 20.52
C ALA A 166 10.65 -3.32 20.36
N VAL A 167 10.21 -3.58 19.12
CA VAL A 167 9.14 -4.56 18.84
C VAL A 167 9.48 -5.93 19.39
N SER A 168 10.69 -6.44 19.11
CA SER A 168 11.17 -7.74 19.61
C SER A 168 11.21 -7.79 21.14
N PHE A 169 11.66 -6.69 21.78
CA PHE A 169 11.65 -6.58 23.23
C PHE A 169 10.23 -6.69 23.80
N PHE A 170 9.28 -5.90 23.30
CA PHE A 170 7.90 -5.92 23.80
C PHE A 170 7.20 -7.26 23.54
N VAL A 171 7.42 -7.89 22.38
CA VAL A 171 6.89 -9.23 22.08
C VAL A 171 7.41 -10.27 23.07
N THR A 172 8.68 -10.17 23.49
CA THR A 172 9.29 -11.09 24.44
C THR A 172 8.80 -10.85 25.88
N VAL A 173 8.60 -9.57 26.27
CA VAL A 173 8.15 -9.20 27.61
C VAL A 173 6.64 -9.47 27.79
N VAL A 174 5.85 -9.39 26.74
CA VAL A 174 4.42 -9.71 26.76
C VAL A 174 4.25 -11.24 26.79
N ALA A 175 4.16 -11.80 27.99
CA ALA A 175 4.06 -13.25 28.20
C ALA A 175 2.69 -13.87 27.83
N ASP A 176 1.73 -13.07 27.32
CA ASP A 176 0.38 -13.51 26.97
C ASP A 176 0.33 -14.04 25.52
N THR A 177 0.00 -15.33 25.38
CA THR A 177 -0.10 -16.02 24.09
C THR A 177 -1.14 -15.37 23.16
N SER A 178 -2.25 -14.85 23.72
CA SER A 178 -3.31 -14.20 22.94
C SER A 178 -2.84 -12.88 22.33
N LYS A 179 -2.13 -12.06 23.10
CA LYS A 179 -1.55 -10.80 22.65
C LYS A 179 -0.46 -11.04 21.61
N THR A 180 0.42 -12.02 21.82
CA THR A 180 1.46 -12.40 20.87
C THR A 180 0.86 -12.82 19.52
N ARG A 181 -0.21 -13.60 19.54
CA ARG A 181 -0.94 -13.99 18.34
C ARG A 181 -1.55 -12.76 17.63
N SER A 182 -2.16 -11.86 18.38
CA SER A 182 -2.74 -10.62 17.84
C SER A 182 -1.69 -9.75 17.18
N ILE A 183 -0.51 -9.61 17.79
CA ILE A 183 0.64 -8.89 17.21
C ILE A 183 1.07 -9.53 15.88
N GLN A 184 1.24 -10.86 15.87
CA GLN A 184 1.64 -11.57 14.65
C GLN A 184 0.63 -11.38 13.52
N PHE A 185 -0.67 -11.55 13.79
CA PHE A 185 -1.73 -11.32 12.80
C PHE A 185 -1.73 -9.88 12.27
N TRP A 186 -1.58 -8.89 13.16
CA TRP A 186 -1.52 -7.49 12.75
C TRP A 186 -0.32 -7.21 11.85
N MET A 187 0.86 -7.77 12.19
CA MET A 187 2.09 -7.60 11.41
C MET A 187 2.04 -8.29 10.04
N MET A 188 1.22 -9.32 9.87
CA MET A 188 1.03 -10.00 8.59
C MET A 188 0.12 -9.21 7.62
N GLY A 189 -0.59 -8.20 8.10
CA GLY A 189 -1.52 -7.38 7.33
C GLY A 189 -2.84 -8.11 7.05
N ASN A 190 -3.94 -7.49 7.47
CA ASN A 190 -5.29 -7.96 7.22
C ASN A 190 -6.21 -6.80 6.92
N ILE A 191 -7.02 -6.91 5.88
CA ILE A 191 -7.94 -5.85 5.46
C ILE A 191 -9.18 -5.88 6.36
N ARG A 192 -9.46 -4.75 7.03
CA ARG A 192 -10.62 -4.58 7.91
C ARG A 192 -11.63 -3.67 7.25
N ALA A 193 -12.60 -4.26 6.56
CA ALA A 193 -13.61 -3.54 5.79
C ALA A 193 -14.92 -3.36 6.58
N ASP A 194 -14.83 -3.00 7.87
CA ASP A 194 -15.96 -2.98 8.81
C ASP A 194 -16.82 -1.70 8.71
N SER A 195 -16.31 -0.63 8.09
CA SER A 195 -16.99 0.66 8.04
C SER A 195 -16.88 1.35 6.69
N TRP A 196 -18.01 1.53 6.01
CA TRP A 196 -18.08 2.31 4.75
C TRP A 196 -17.59 3.74 4.89
N MET A 197 -17.80 4.37 6.06
CA MET A 197 -17.31 5.72 6.33
C MET A 197 -15.78 5.75 6.35
N ALA A 198 -15.13 4.80 7.03
CA ALA A 198 -13.67 4.71 7.08
C ALA A 198 -13.07 4.38 5.70
N ILE A 199 -13.72 3.48 4.94
CA ILE A 199 -13.36 3.15 3.57
C ILE A 199 -13.45 4.39 2.67
N GLY A 200 -14.54 5.16 2.79
CA GLY A 200 -14.74 6.40 2.03
C GLY A 200 -13.68 7.46 2.33
N ILE A 201 -13.34 7.67 3.61
CA ILE A 201 -12.28 8.60 4.03
C ILE A 201 -10.94 8.17 3.43
N LEU A 202 -10.57 6.89 3.54
CA LEU A 202 -9.33 6.39 2.96
C LEU A 202 -9.32 6.52 1.43
N ALA A 203 -10.42 6.18 0.76
CA ALA A 203 -10.55 6.30 -0.70
C ALA A 203 -10.35 7.75 -1.18
N ILE A 204 -10.95 8.72 -0.48
CA ILE A 204 -10.75 10.15 -0.77
C ILE A 204 -9.29 10.55 -0.55
N LEU A 205 -8.70 10.15 0.57
CA LEU A 205 -7.32 10.49 0.92
C LEU A 205 -6.32 9.91 -0.10
N VAL A 206 -6.47 8.63 -0.47
CA VAL A 206 -5.61 7.96 -1.45
C VAL A 206 -5.80 8.58 -2.83
N THR A 207 -7.05 8.86 -3.25
CA THR A 207 -7.34 9.52 -4.54
C THR A 207 -6.70 10.90 -4.59
N ALA A 208 -6.84 11.70 -3.55
CA ALA A 208 -6.22 13.03 -3.45
C ALA A 208 -4.69 12.93 -3.52
N GLY A 209 -4.09 11.96 -2.82
CA GLY A 209 -2.65 11.69 -2.86
C GLY A 209 -2.17 11.27 -4.24
N CYS A 210 -2.88 10.35 -4.90
CA CYS A 210 -2.59 9.93 -6.27
C CYS A 210 -2.67 11.12 -7.25
N PHE A 211 -3.67 11.96 -7.10
CA PHE A 211 -3.83 13.17 -7.93
C PHE A 211 -2.73 14.19 -7.67
N TYR A 212 -2.37 14.39 -6.40
CA TYR A 212 -1.22 15.22 -6.03
C TYR A 212 0.05 14.74 -6.70
N PHE A 213 0.42 13.45 -6.56
CA PHE A 213 1.63 12.93 -7.20
C PHE A 213 1.57 12.95 -8.73
N PHE A 214 0.39 12.74 -9.32
CA PHE A 214 0.21 12.88 -10.76
C PHE A 214 0.43 14.33 -11.24
N SER A 215 0.01 15.31 -10.46
CA SER A 215 0.28 16.73 -10.75
C SER A 215 1.79 17.04 -10.74
N GLN A 216 2.54 16.32 -9.89
CA GLN A 216 3.99 16.45 -9.71
C GLN A 216 4.82 15.58 -10.67
N ARG A 217 4.20 14.92 -11.65
CA ARG A 217 4.88 13.96 -12.56
C ARG A 217 6.14 14.51 -13.23
N ARG A 218 6.18 15.80 -13.56
CA ARG A 218 7.35 16.44 -14.18
C ARG A 218 8.53 16.55 -13.21
N ILE A 219 8.26 16.87 -11.96
CA ILE A 219 9.30 16.93 -10.91
C ILE A 219 9.80 15.54 -10.57
N LEU A 220 8.92 14.52 -10.56
CA LEU A 220 9.31 13.12 -10.38
C LEU A 220 10.18 12.61 -11.54
N ASP A 221 9.87 13.01 -12.79
CA ASP A 221 10.72 12.70 -13.95
C ASP A 221 12.09 13.39 -13.84
N LEU A 222 12.13 14.65 -13.36
CA LEU A 222 13.39 15.37 -13.08
C LEU A 222 14.21 14.69 -11.97
N MET A 223 13.58 14.16 -10.93
CA MET A 223 14.29 13.44 -9.87
C MET A 223 15.08 12.23 -10.40
N LEU A 224 14.55 11.54 -11.40
CA LEU A 224 15.26 10.43 -12.03
C LEU A 224 16.51 10.88 -12.82
N MET A 225 16.54 12.12 -13.34
CA MET A 225 17.65 12.65 -14.12
C MET A 225 18.84 13.09 -13.26
N GLY A 226 18.62 13.37 -11.98
CA GLY A 226 19.68 13.75 -11.03
C GLY A 226 19.58 15.18 -10.54
N ASP A 227 20.31 15.45 -9.44
CA ASP A 227 20.23 16.73 -8.74
C ASP A 227 20.99 17.83 -9.50
N ASP A 228 22.14 17.50 -10.12
CA ASP A 228 22.95 18.45 -10.86
C ASP A 228 22.18 19.02 -12.06
N LEU A 229 21.49 18.15 -12.81
CA LEU A 229 20.69 18.58 -13.95
C LEU A 229 19.47 19.40 -13.49
N SER A 230 18.83 19.03 -12.39
CA SER A 230 17.70 19.79 -11.87
C SER A 230 18.08 21.17 -11.37
N LEU A 231 19.27 21.33 -10.79
CA LEU A 231 19.81 22.64 -10.37
C LEU A 231 20.10 23.54 -11.58
N THR A 232 20.63 23.01 -12.68
CA THR A 232 20.81 23.78 -13.91
C THR A 232 19.49 24.24 -14.52
N MET A 233 18.41 23.50 -14.28
CA MET A 233 17.02 23.87 -14.65
C MET A 233 16.33 24.77 -13.62
N GLY A 234 17.04 25.23 -12.58
CA GLY A 234 16.52 26.13 -11.55
C GLY A 234 15.62 25.46 -10.51
N GLN A 235 15.62 24.11 -10.43
CA GLN A 235 14.76 23.36 -9.49
C GLN A 235 15.57 22.78 -8.35
N LYS A 236 15.23 23.15 -7.11
CA LYS A 236 15.78 22.55 -5.88
C LYS A 236 14.94 21.35 -5.45
N LEU A 237 15.39 20.14 -5.75
CA LEU A 237 14.63 18.90 -5.47
C LEU A 237 14.53 18.57 -3.98
N SER A 238 15.38 19.14 -3.12
CA SER A 238 15.40 18.83 -1.70
C SER A 238 14.06 19.15 -1.00
N THR A 239 13.46 20.27 -1.30
CA THR A 239 12.15 20.67 -0.75
C THR A 239 11.06 19.71 -1.21
N TYR A 240 11.04 19.35 -2.49
CA TYR A 240 10.05 18.39 -3.01
C TYR A 240 10.19 17.01 -2.36
N ARG A 241 11.41 16.53 -2.13
CA ARG A 241 11.66 15.24 -1.42
C ARG A 241 11.04 15.23 -0.04
N LYS A 242 11.27 16.28 0.75
CA LYS A 242 10.71 16.41 2.11
C LYS A 242 9.18 16.36 2.08
N VAL A 243 8.56 17.13 1.18
CA VAL A 243 7.10 17.15 1.02
C VAL A 243 6.57 15.78 0.58
N TYR A 244 7.23 15.14 -0.40
CA TYR A 244 6.78 13.83 -0.89
C TYR A 244 6.89 12.75 0.21
N ILE A 245 7.95 12.76 1.01
CA ILE A 245 8.10 11.84 2.15
C ILE A 245 6.99 12.09 3.18
N ALA A 246 6.67 13.34 3.49
CA ALA A 246 5.59 13.67 4.42
C ALA A 246 4.21 13.21 3.91
N VAL A 247 3.91 13.45 2.62
CA VAL A 247 2.66 12.98 2.00
C VAL A 247 2.60 11.46 1.95
N MET A 248 3.71 10.79 1.59
CA MET A 248 3.78 9.32 1.61
C MET A 248 3.59 8.76 3.02
N ALA A 249 4.19 9.38 4.04
CA ALA A 249 4.01 8.95 5.43
C ALA A 249 2.55 9.03 5.87
N LEU A 250 1.85 10.11 5.50
CA LEU A 250 0.42 10.27 5.76
C LEU A 250 -0.41 9.18 5.06
N LEU A 251 -0.17 8.97 3.76
CA LEU A 251 -0.93 7.98 2.97
C LEU A 251 -0.67 6.56 3.44
N VAL A 252 0.61 6.18 3.60
CA VAL A 252 0.99 4.84 4.04
C VAL A 252 0.50 4.60 5.47
N GLY A 253 0.63 5.57 6.36
CA GLY A 253 0.09 5.47 7.72
C GLY A 253 -1.42 5.23 7.73
N ALA A 254 -2.20 5.98 6.92
CA ALA A 254 -3.64 5.79 6.80
C ALA A 254 -4.01 4.41 6.22
N MET A 255 -3.25 3.90 5.25
CA MET A 255 -3.45 2.55 4.72
C MET A 255 -3.13 1.49 5.76
N VAL A 256 -2.03 1.65 6.50
CA VAL A 256 -1.63 0.73 7.58
C VAL A 256 -2.63 0.75 8.74
N TYR A 257 -3.27 1.88 9.03
CA TYR A 257 -4.38 1.97 9.99
C TYR A 257 -5.50 0.96 9.66
N MET A 258 -5.85 0.83 8.38
CA MET A 258 -6.97 -0.01 7.92
C MET A 258 -6.58 -1.47 7.62
N SER A 259 -5.29 -1.73 7.37
CA SER A 259 -4.88 -3.06 6.88
C SER A 259 -3.68 -3.69 7.59
N GLY A 260 -3.08 -3.01 8.57
CA GLY A 260 -1.78 -3.45 9.05
C GLY A 260 -0.71 -3.35 7.94
N MET A 261 0.35 -4.13 8.05
CA MET A 261 1.48 -4.03 7.13
C MET A 261 1.29 -4.91 5.89
N ILE A 262 1.39 -4.30 4.70
CA ILE A 262 1.32 -5.01 3.41
C ILE A 262 2.55 -4.66 2.59
N GLY A 263 3.55 -5.54 2.59
CA GLY A 263 4.78 -5.36 1.83
C GLY A 263 4.66 -5.74 0.36
N PHE A 264 5.76 -5.53 -0.38
CA PHE A 264 5.96 -5.92 -1.78
C PHE A 264 5.15 -5.14 -2.83
N VAL A 265 3.95 -4.65 -2.55
CA VAL A 265 3.11 -3.93 -3.51
C VAL A 265 3.83 -2.69 -4.06
N GLY A 266 4.35 -1.85 -3.15
CA GLY A 266 5.10 -0.63 -3.51
C GLY A 266 6.42 -0.89 -4.23
N LEU A 267 7.01 -2.07 -4.06
CA LEU A 267 8.25 -2.45 -4.70
C LEU A 267 8.01 -2.99 -6.12
N ILE A 268 7.13 -3.96 -6.24
CA ILE A 268 7.01 -4.81 -7.43
C ILE A 268 6.14 -4.17 -8.51
N ILE A 269 5.00 -3.61 -8.11
CA ILE A 269 4.03 -3.10 -9.07
C ILE A 269 4.61 -1.95 -9.92
N PRO A 270 5.22 -0.89 -9.33
CA PRO A 270 5.79 0.18 -10.14
C PRO A 270 6.90 -0.30 -11.06
N HIS A 271 7.71 -1.26 -10.59
CA HIS A 271 8.79 -1.83 -11.37
C HIS A 271 8.25 -2.62 -12.57
N GLY A 272 7.27 -3.50 -12.34
CA GLY A 272 6.61 -4.26 -13.41
C GLY A 272 5.93 -3.36 -14.45
N VAL A 273 5.21 -2.33 -14.00
CA VAL A 273 4.56 -1.36 -14.89
C VAL A 273 5.59 -0.58 -15.71
N ARG A 274 6.72 -0.21 -15.11
CA ARG A 274 7.82 0.49 -15.80
C ARG A 274 8.39 -0.32 -16.97
N LEU A 275 8.47 -1.63 -16.85
CA LEU A 275 8.88 -2.52 -17.95
C LEU A 275 7.91 -2.49 -19.14
N LEU A 276 6.63 -2.22 -18.89
CA LEU A 276 5.59 -2.21 -19.93
C LEU A 276 5.43 -0.85 -20.62
N VAL A 277 5.51 0.26 -19.85
CA VAL A 277 5.17 1.60 -20.36
C VAL A 277 6.30 2.63 -20.26
N GLY A 278 7.48 2.22 -19.74
CA GLY A 278 8.64 3.10 -19.55
C GLY A 278 8.58 3.89 -18.24
N SER A 279 9.59 4.76 -18.05
CA SER A 279 9.84 5.45 -16.77
C SER A 279 9.10 6.78 -16.60
N SER A 280 8.41 7.30 -17.62
CA SER A 280 7.70 8.58 -17.51
C SER A 280 6.50 8.47 -16.55
N HIS A 281 6.51 9.27 -15.48
CA HIS A 281 5.48 9.26 -14.43
C HIS A 281 4.09 9.65 -14.94
N GLY A 282 3.98 10.35 -16.06
CA GLY A 282 2.68 10.65 -16.66
C GLY A 282 1.89 9.42 -17.12
N ARG A 283 2.57 8.31 -17.47
CA ARG A 283 1.97 7.01 -17.81
C ARG A 283 2.13 6.01 -16.70
N LEU A 284 3.25 6.08 -15.98
CA LEU A 284 3.59 5.16 -14.90
C LEU A 284 2.58 5.25 -13.75
N LEU A 285 2.31 6.44 -13.20
CA LEU A 285 1.49 6.59 -11.99
C LEU A 285 0.05 6.08 -12.16
N PRO A 286 -0.71 6.44 -13.22
CA PRO A 286 -2.08 5.94 -13.36
C PRO A 286 -2.15 4.42 -13.51
N LEU A 287 -1.24 3.83 -14.30
CA LEU A 287 -1.20 2.38 -14.46
C LEU A 287 -0.73 1.66 -13.20
N THR A 288 0.21 2.24 -12.46
CA THR A 288 0.66 1.70 -11.18
C THR A 288 -0.48 1.70 -10.16
N ALA A 289 -1.31 2.74 -10.10
CA ALA A 289 -2.49 2.76 -9.24
C ALA A 289 -3.48 1.64 -9.61
N LEU A 290 -3.82 1.52 -10.89
CA LEU A 290 -4.77 0.48 -11.36
C LEU A 290 -4.24 -0.93 -11.12
N THR A 291 -3.00 -1.21 -11.52
CA THR A 291 -2.40 -2.55 -11.36
C THR A 291 -2.18 -2.91 -9.89
N GLY A 292 -1.79 -1.94 -9.04
CA GLY A 292 -1.62 -2.14 -7.60
C GLY A 292 -2.94 -2.44 -6.91
N GLY A 293 -4.00 -1.69 -7.25
CA GLY A 293 -5.35 -1.94 -6.76
C GLY A 293 -5.85 -3.33 -7.15
N THR A 294 -5.77 -3.67 -8.43
CA THR A 294 -6.17 -5.01 -8.94
C THR A 294 -5.37 -6.13 -8.27
N PHE A 295 -4.04 -5.97 -8.15
CA PHE A 295 -3.18 -6.97 -7.52
C PHE A 295 -3.60 -7.24 -6.07
N LEU A 296 -3.87 -6.19 -5.30
CA LEU A 296 -4.23 -6.37 -3.89
C LEU A 296 -5.65 -6.93 -3.72
N CYS A 297 -6.60 -6.61 -4.61
CA CYS A 297 -7.92 -7.26 -4.65
C CYS A 297 -7.77 -8.79 -4.83
N TRP A 298 -6.93 -9.23 -5.76
CA TRP A 298 -6.70 -10.66 -5.97
C TRP A 298 -5.95 -11.31 -4.83
N ALA A 299 -4.97 -10.63 -4.22
CA ALA A 299 -4.27 -11.13 -3.04
C ALA A 299 -5.24 -11.33 -1.85
N ASP A 300 -6.17 -10.39 -1.62
CA ASP A 300 -7.19 -10.49 -0.59
C ASP A 300 -8.15 -11.67 -0.85
N ILE A 301 -8.67 -11.80 -2.07
CA ILE A 301 -9.57 -12.90 -2.44
C ILE A 301 -8.87 -14.25 -2.30
N LEU A 302 -7.65 -14.37 -2.79
CA LEU A 302 -6.88 -15.61 -2.66
C LEU A 302 -6.61 -15.92 -1.19
N GLY A 303 -6.31 -14.92 -0.36
CA GLY A 303 -6.10 -15.11 1.08
C GLY A 303 -7.34 -15.66 1.79
N ARG A 304 -8.52 -15.16 1.45
CA ARG A 304 -9.78 -15.59 2.06
C ARG A 304 -10.30 -16.93 1.55
N ASN A 305 -9.89 -17.37 0.35
CA ASN A 305 -10.45 -18.56 -0.30
C ASN A 305 -9.41 -19.68 -0.53
N ALA A 306 -8.12 -19.49 -0.18
CA ALA A 306 -7.07 -20.48 -0.45
C ALA A 306 -7.24 -21.76 0.37
N ILE A 307 -7.74 -21.66 1.59
CA ILE A 307 -7.95 -22.78 2.51
C ILE A 307 -9.32 -22.62 3.15
N SER A 308 -10.21 -23.59 2.95
CA SER A 308 -11.55 -23.55 3.54
C SER A 308 -11.49 -23.44 5.07
N GLY A 309 -12.19 -22.44 5.62
CA GLY A 309 -12.25 -22.19 7.06
C GLY A 309 -11.02 -21.50 7.67
N LEU A 310 -10.04 -21.05 6.85
CA LEU A 310 -8.87 -20.32 7.32
C LEU A 310 -8.61 -19.09 6.42
N GLU A 311 -8.74 -17.90 6.99
CA GLU A 311 -8.36 -16.66 6.31
C GLU A 311 -6.86 -16.41 6.44
N LEU A 312 -6.16 -16.41 5.30
CA LEU A 312 -4.73 -16.06 5.24
C LEU A 312 -4.59 -14.54 5.14
N PRO A 313 -3.66 -13.94 5.91
CA PRO A 313 -3.41 -12.50 5.85
C PRO A 313 -3.01 -12.05 4.44
N VAL A 314 -3.59 -10.94 3.99
CA VAL A 314 -3.37 -10.41 2.63
C VAL A 314 -1.88 -10.06 2.37
N GLY A 315 -1.16 -9.60 3.39
CA GLY A 315 0.26 -9.30 3.27
C GLY A 315 1.10 -10.55 2.98
N VAL A 316 0.72 -11.72 3.55
CA VAL A 316 1.34 -13.00 3.24
C VAL A 316 1.10 -13.37 1.78
N MET A 317 -0.14 -13.22 1.29
CA MET A 317 -0.47 -13.51 -0.11
C MET A 317 0.24 -12.57 -1.08
N ALA A 318 0.32 -11.29 -0.75
CA ALA A 318 1.08 -10.31 -1.53
C ALA A 318 2.57 -10.65 -1.59
N ALA A 319 3.16 -11.11 -0.47
CA ALA A 319 4.56 -11.53 -0.42
C ALA A 319 4.81 -12.83 -1.19
N LEU A 320 3.93 -13.84 -1.06
CA LEU A 320 4.03 -15.11 -1.77
C LEU A 320 3.92 -14.95 -3.29
N ALA A 321 3.04 -14.06 -3.76
CA ALA A 321 2.94 -13.75 -5.19
C ALA A 321 4.08 -12.84 -5.66
N GLY A 322 4.47 -11.89 -4.84
CA GLY A 322 5.42 -10.85 -5.19
C GLY A 322 6.86 -11.33 -5.21
N SER A 323 7.30 -12.11 -4.21
CA SER A 323 8.72 -12.48 -4.10
C SER A 323 9.21 -13.36 -5.26
N PRO A 324 8.48 -14.40 -5.76
CA PRO A 324 8.92 -15.16 -6.93
C PRO A 324 8.97 -14.29 -8.20
N PHE A 325 7.99 -13.40 -8.38
CA PHE A 325 7.99 -12.45 -9.50
C PHE A 325 9.21 -11.54 -9.47
N PHE A 326 9.56 -11.03 -8.29
CA PHE A 326 10.75 -10.19 -8.11
C PHE A 326 12.05 -10.95 -8.39
N LEU A 327 12.20 -12.18 -7.89
CA LEU A 327 13.35 -13.04 -8.17
C LEU A 327 13.47 -13.34 -9.66
N TRP A 328 12.38 -13.71 -10.32
CA TRP A 328 12.36 -13.93 -11.76
C TRP A 328 12.83 -12.69 -12.54
N MET A 329 12.40 -11.52 -12.12
CA MET A 329 12.76 -10.26 -12.75
C MET A 329 14.26 -9.95 -12.59
N LEU A 330 14.85 -10.23 -11.43
CA LEU A 330 16.29 -10.10 -11.19
C LEU A 330 17.10 -11.04 -12.06
N ILE A 331 16.69 -12.30 -12.15
CA ILE A 331 17.40 -13.35 -12.94
C ILE A 331 17.28 -13.07 -14.44
N SER A 332 16.12 -12.62 -14.91
CA SER A 332 15.88 -12.35 -16.33
C SER A 332 16.67 -11.17 -16.90
N GLY A 333 17.39 -10.42 -16.07
CA GLY A 333 18.22 -9.29 -16.49
C GLY A 333 17.44 -8.14 -17.15
N LYS A 334 16.11 -8.19 -17.08
CA LYS A 334 15.22 -7.13 -17.61
C LYS A 334 15.22 -5.91 -16.69
N GLN A 335 16.42 -5.45 -16.33
CA GLN A 335 16.54 -4.13 -15.73
C GLN A 335 16.18 -3.08 -16.78
N VAL A 336 15.36 -2.12 -16.39
CA VAL A 336 15.07 -0.97 -17.26
C VAL A 336 16.41 -0.30 -17.58
N ARG A 337 16.90 -0.49 -18.82
CA ARG A 337 18.04 0.28 -19.32
C ARG A 337 17.67 1.76 -19.15
N ARG A 338 18.49 2.46 -18.39
CA ARG A 338 18.40 3.92 -18.18
C ARG A 338 18.51 4.68 -19.47
#